data_9cc09f2c5d981e08aecbac50eb8400c9
#
_entry.id   9cc09f2c5d981e08aecbac50eb8400c9
#
_cell.length_a   1.000
_cell.length_b   1.000
_cell.length_c   1.000
_cell.angle_alpha   90.00
_cell.angle_beta   90.00
_cell.angle_gamma   90.00
#
_symmetry.space_group_name_H-M   'P 1'
#
loop_
_entity.id
_entity.type
_entity.pdbx_description
1 polymer ?
#
loop_
_entity_poly.entity_id
_entity_poly.type
_entity_poly.pdbx_seq_one_letter_code
_entity_poly.pdbx_strand_id
1 'polypeptide(L)'
;MKVPGTFTSTVVTVAELDALGHVFTSSTRPAGVEVYEGRRIFELDTGMWQSYDGSAWSPVGPVSGALTDWSSTLAVDQGGSNNISRSSTLATYSRVGRQVTGMFRAVMNATGTATNPILATLPVAASATSDITAIGLAVFVDSVGNLQPLIAVIGVTASRMQFITSETVGTTYYGNGETIGVGEILTVAFSYEAAS
;
A
#
# COMPACT_ATOMS: atom_id res chain seq x y z
N MET A 1 -12.77 -9.62 -43.47
CA MET A 1 -12.63 -8.72 -42.33
C MET A 1 -14.00 -8.59 -41.70
N LYS A 2 -14.18 -9.12 -40.48
CA LYS A 2 -15.45 -9.05 -39.75
C LYS A 2 -15.52 -7.68 -39.03
N VAL A 3 -16.47 -6.85 -39.41
CA VAL A 3 -16.70 -5.55 -38.73
C VAL A 3 -17.16 -5.88 -37.32
N PRO A 4 -16.54 -5.34 -36.27
CA PRO A 4 -17.04 -5.53 -34.91
C PRO A 4 -18.47 -4.99 -34.81
N GLY A 5 -19.36 -5.77 -34.23
CA GLY A 5 -20.72 -5.31 -33.94
C GLY A 5 -20.70 -4.05 -33.07
N THR A 6 -21.69 -3.20 -33.23
CA THR A 6 -21.86 -2.00 -32.41
C THR A 6 -22.13 -2.45 -30.97
N PHE A 7 -21.25 -2.11 -30.02
CA PHE A 7 -21.49 -2.34 -28.61
C PHE A 7 -22.65 -1.47 -28.16
N THR A 8 -23.70 -2.07 -27.65
CA THR A 8 -24.88 -1.37 -27.14
C THR A 8 -24.83 -1.09 -25.64
N SER A 9 -23.77 -1.57 -24.97
CA SER A 9 -23.54 -1.38 -23.54
C SER A 9 -22.29 -0.54 -23.29
N THR A 10 -22.34 0.32 -22.29
CA THR A 10 -21.18 1.06 -21.78
C THR A 10 -20.20 0.18 -20.97
N VAL A 11 -20.63 -1.03 -20.65
CA VAL A 11 -19.82 -2.02 -19.94
C VAL A 11 -19.60 -3.21 -20.88
N VAL A 12 -18.37 -3.43 -21.28
CA VAL A 12 -17.97 -4.61 -22.05
C VAL A 12 -17.91 -5.81 -21.13
N THR A 13 -18.66 -6.85 -21.43
CA THR A 13 -18.67 -8.08 -20.66
C THR A 13 -17.48 -9.00 -21.03
N VAL A 14 -17.12 -9.93 -20.15
CA VAL A 14 -16.09 -10.92 -20.41
C VAL A 14 -16.45 -11.78 -21.64
N ALA A 15 -17.73 -12.13 -21.82
CA ALA A 15 -18.20 -12.88 -22.98
C ALA A 15 -18.02 -12.11 -24.30
N GLU A 16 -18.20 -10.80 -24.31
CA GLU A 16 -17.96 -9.95 -25.49
C GLU A 16 -16.46 -9.86 -25.81
N LEU A 17 -15.61 -9.79 -24.80
CA LEU A 17 -14.16 -9.80 -24.97
C LEU A 17 -13.66 -11.15 -25.48
N ASP A 18 -14.20 -12.27 -24.97
CA ASP A 18 -13.85 -13.61 -25.43
C ASP A 18 -14.24 -13.81 -26.90
N ALA A 19 -15.42 -13.36 -27.30
CA ALA A 19 -15.88 -13.39 -28.70
C ALA A 19 -14.96 -12.62 -29.66
N LEU A 20 -14.18 -11.65 -29.15
CA LEU A 20 -13.17 -10.89 -29.90
C LEU A 20 -11.79 -11.54 -29.88
N GLY A 21 -11.60 -12.65 -29.17
CA GLY A 21 -10.30 -13.32 -29.00
C GLY A 21 -9.28 -12.52 -28.18
N HIS A 22 -9.76 -11.78 -27.18
CA HIS A 22 -8.93 -10.97 -26.29
C HIS A 22 -8.85 -11.49 -24.86
N VAL A 23 -9.52 -12.62 -24.55
CA VAL A 23 -9.58 -13.20 -23.21
C VAL A 23 -8.72 -14.46 -23.14
N PHE A 24 -7.81 -14.49 -22.18
CA PHE A 24 -6.86 -15.58 -21.97
C PHE A 24 -6.66 -15.82 -20.47
N THR A 25 -5.94 -16.88 -20.12
CA THR A 25 -5.36 -17.04 -18.80
C THR A 25 -3.85 -16.79 -18.88
N SER A 26 -3.17 -16.62 -17.75
CA SER A 26 -1.71 -16.45 -17.74
C SER A 26 -0.96 -17.63 -18.40
N SER A 27 -1.56 -18.83 -18.35
CA SER A 27 -1.02 -20.04 -18.98
C SER A 27 -1.35 -20.19 -20.47
N THR A 28 -2.35 -19.47 -20.99
CA THR A 28 -2.82 -19.53 -22.38
C THR A 28 -2.53 -18.26 -23.17
N ARG A 29 -1.65 -17.40 -22.68
CA ARG A 29 -1.23 -16.18 -23.38
C ARG A 29 -0.81 -16.48 -24.82
N PRO A 30 -1.18 -15.64 -25.78
CA PRO A 30 -0.69 -15.77 -27.14
C PRO A 30 0.83 -15.79 -27.20
N ALA A 31 1.38 -16.57 -28.13
CA ALA A 31 2.83 -16.68 -28.37
C ALA A 31 3.13 -16.75 -29.88
N GLY A 32 4.37 -16.53 -30.24
CA GLY A 32 4.83 -16.61 -31.60
C GLY A 32 4.25 -15.55 -32.53
N VAL A 33 3.81 -15.93 -33.71
CA VAL A 33 3.33 -15.01 -34.75
C VAL A 33 2.03 -14.27 -34.42
N GLU A 34 1.33 -14.70 -33.40
CA GLU A 34 0.11 -14.06 -32.93
C GLU A 34 0.38 -12.87 -32.02
N VAL A 35 1.63 -12.66 -31.60
CA VAL A 35 2.03 -11.61 -30.69
C VAL A 35 2.75 -10.50 -31.44
N TYR A 36 2.27 -9.29 -31.25
CA TYR A 36 2.89 -8.07 -31.79
C TYR A 36 2.91 -6.98 -30.72
N GLU A 37 3.86 -6.08 -30.80
CA GLU A 37 3.99 -4.94 -29.89
C GLU A 37 2.70 -4.12 -29.87
N GLY A 38 2.23 -3.80 -28.64
CA GLY A 38 0.97 -3.10 -28.41
C GLY A 38 -0.28 -3.99 -28.37
N ARG A 39 -0.16 -5.32 -28.63
CA ARG A 39 -1.30 -6.22 -28.43
C ARG A 39 -1.75 -6.21 -26.98
N ARG A 40 -3.06 -6.15 -26.76
CA ARG A 40 -3.69 -6.18 -25.42
C ARG A 40 -4.58 -7.39 -25.28
N ILE A 41 -4.55 -7.99 -24.10
CA ILE A 41 -5.40 -9.12 -23.70
C ILE A 41 -5.94 -8.87 -22.29
N PHE A 42 -7.08 -9.51 -21.98
CA PHE A 42 -7.58 -9.57 -20.62
C PHE A 42 -7.30 -10.96 -20.05
N GLU A 43 -6.65 -11.06 -18.90
CA GLU A 43 -6.38 -12.32 -18.22
C GLU A 43 -7.44 -12.59 -17.16
N LEU A 44 -8.14 -13.72 -17.29
CA LEU A 44 -9.21 -14.15 -16.41
C LEU A 44 -8.74 -14.50 -15.00
N ASP A 45 -7.61 -15.19 -14.92
CA ASP A 45 -7.04 -15.69 -13.67
C ASP A 45 -6.39 -14.58 -12.83
N THR A 46 -5.92 -13.52 -13.48
CA THR A 46 -5.34 -12.35 -12.78
C THR A 46 -6.31 -11.17 -12.67
N GLY A 47 -7.38 -11.17 -13.49
CA GLY A 47 -8.34 -10.06 -13.58
C GLY A 47 -7.73 -8.79 -14.18
N MET A 48 -6.66 -8.90 -14.98
CA MET A 48 -5.87 -7.77 -15.45
C MET A 48 -5.81 -7.67 -16.97
N TRP A 49 -5.78 -6.44 -17.48
CA TRP A 49 -5.35 -6.17 -18.83
C TRP A 49 -3.83 -6.27 -18.92
N GLN A 50 -3.35 -6.94 -19.96
CA GLN A 50 -1.94 -7.07 -20.30
C GLN A 50 -1.67 -6.41 -21.64
N SER A 51 -0.49 -5.81 -21.81
CA SER A 51 0.03 -5.34 -23.09
C SER A 51 1.37 -5.99 -23.37
N TYR A 52 1.59 -6.38 -24.61
CA TYR A 52 2.88 -6.87 -25.05
C TYR A 52 3.76 -5.74 -25.53
N ASP A 53 4.99 -5.65 -25.01
CA ASP A 53 5.95 -4.57 -25.32
C ASP A 53 6.94 -4.92 -26.45
N GLY A 54 6.73 -6.05 -27.12
CA GLY A 54 7.63 -6.61 -28.11
C GLY A 54 8.51 -7.75 -27.56
N SER A 55 8.64 -7.87 -26.24
CA SER A 55 9.43 -8.90 -25.57
C SER A 55 8.66 -9.65 -24.48
N ALA A 56 7.81 -8.95 -23.73
CA ALA A 56 7.09 -9.50 -22.57
C ALA A 56 5.68 -8.95 -22.45
N TRP A 57 4.82 -9.67 -21.73
CA TRP A 57 3.51 -9.22 -21.31
C TRP A 57 3.62 -8.44 -20.01
N SER A 58 3.08 -7.23 -19.99
CA SER A 58 3.07 -6.33 -18.82
C SER A 58 1.66 -5.85 -18.52
N PRO A 59 1.26 -5.74 -17.24
CA PRO A 59 -0.06 -5.23 -16.86
C PRO A 59 -0.28 -3.80 -17.35
N VAL A 60 -1.50 -3.52 -17.84
CA VAL A 60 -1.91 -2.18 -18.35
C VAL A 60 -3.05 -1.65 -17.50
N GLY A 61 -2.94 -0.43 -17.06
CA GLY A 61 -4.00 0.27 -16.32
C GLY A 61 -3.79 0.32 -14.83
N PRO A 62 -4.73 0.88 -14.09
CA PRO A 62 -4.70 0.87 -12.65
C PRO A 62 -4.93 -0.57 -12.18
N VAL A 63 -3.86 -1.31 -12.14
CA VAL A 63 -3.84 -2.61 -11.49
C VAL A 63 -4.01 -2.25 -10.02
N SER A 64 -5.18 -2.52 -9.45
CA SER A 64 -5.24 -2.63 -8.00
C SER A 64 -4.36 -3.81 -7.66
N GLY A 65 -3.13 -3.53 -7.26
CA GLY A 65 -2.19 -4.57 -6.85
C GLY A 65 -2.88 -5.47 -5.84
N ALA A 66 -2.70 -6.77 -5.94
CA ALA A 66 -3.23 -7.70 -4.97
C ALA A 66 -2.89 -7.20 -3.56
N LEU A 67 -3.87 -7.22 -2.67
CA LEU A 67 -3.62 -6.88 -1.28
C LEU A 67 -2.63 -7.89 -0.69
N THR A 68 -1.50 -7.40 -0.25
CA THR A 68 -0.46 -8.19 0.40
C THR A 68 -0.55 -7.98 1.90
N ASP A 69 -0.63 -9.07 2.65
CA ASP A 69 -0.52 -9.03 4.11
C ASP A 69 0.95 -8.87 4.50
N TRP A 70 1.23 -7.85 5.30
CA TRP A 70 2.57 -7.58 5.87
C TRP A 70 2.57 -7.51 7.39
N SER A 71 1.50 -8.00 8.03
CA SER A 71 1.33 -7.98 9.48
C SER A 71 2.49 -8.66 10.23
N SER A 72 3.11 -9.68 9.64
CA SER A 72 4.25 -10.40 10.23
C SER A 72 5.54 -9.55 10.32
N THR A 73 5.71 -8.58 9.41
CA THR A 73 6.90 -7.71 9.35
C THR A 73 6.62 -6.29 9.85
N LEU A 74 5.35 -5.93 10.07
CA LEU A 74 5.02 -4.67 10.70
C LEU A 74 5.63 -4.63 12.11
N ALA A 75 6.44 -3.65 12.39
CA ALA A 75 6.90 -3.32 13.74
C ALA A 75 6.43 -1.91 14.11
N VAL A 76 5.94 -1.75 15.32
CA VAL A 76 5.71 -0.44 15.95
C VAL A 76 6.72 -0.31 17.08
N ASP A 77 7.42 0.82 17.12
CA ASP A 77 8.56 1.04 17.99
C ASP A 77 8.43 2.40 18.67
N GLN A 78 8.84 2.49 19.90
CA GLN A 78 9.01 3.75 20.63
C GLN A 78 10.28 3.66 21.48
N GLY A 79 11.43 4.03 20.89
CA GLY A 79 12.69 4.01 21.63
C GLY A 79 13.79 3.13 21.07
N GLY A 80 13.94 3.10 19.78
CA GLY A 80 15.18 2.63 19.09
C GLY A 80 15.41 1.13 19.01
N SER A 81 15.08 0.34 20.00
CA SER A 81 15.25 -1.12 19.96
C SER A 81 14.03 -1.88 20.49
N ASN A 82 13.06 -1.19 21.00
CA ASN A 82 11.91 -1.82 21.66
C ASN A 82 10.73 -1.87 20.70
N ASN A 83 10.65 -2.94 19.93
CA ASN A 83 9.41 -3.29 19.26
C ASN A 83 8.32 -3.40 20.32
N ILE A 84 7.32 -2.52 20.23
CA ILE A 84 6.14 -2.64 21.06
C ILE A 84 5.39 -3.87 20.56
N SER A 85 5.30 -4.88 21.44
CA SER A 85 4.59 -6.11 21.13
C SER A 85 3.11 -5.82 20.81
N ARG A 86 2.52 -6.55 19.85
CA ARG A 86 1.18 -6.31 19.33
C ARG A 86 0.30 -7.54 19.49
N SER A 87 -0.91 -7.37 19.99
CA SER A 87 -1.86 -8.48 20.17
C SER A 87 -2.76 -8.70 18.96
N SER A 88 -3.08 -7.64 18.21
CA SER A 88 -3.94 -7.69 17.03
C SER A 88 -3.41 -6.73 16.00
N THR A 89 -3.17 -7.22 14.79
CA THR A 89 -2.66 -6.41 13.69
C THR A 89 -3.38 -6.78 12.42
N LEU A 90 -3.98 -5.78 11.79
CA LEU A 90 -4.39 -5.85 10.39
C LEU A 90 -3.42 -4.96 9.62
N ALA A 91 -2.65 -5.51 8.70
CA ALA A 91 -1.73 -4.75 7.89
C ALA A 91 -1.75 -5.27 6.45
N THR A 92 -2.27 -4.47 5.55
CA THR A 92 -2.37 -4.80 4.14
C THR A 92 -1.90 -3.64 3.27
N TYR A 93 -1.26 -3.95 2.17
CA TYR A 93 -0.88 -2.96 1.17
C TYR A 93 -1.05 -3.52 -0.24
N SER A 94 -1.15 -2.61 -1.20
CA SER A 94 -1.01 -2.93 -2.62
C SER A 94 0.12 -2.09 -3.22
N ARG A 95 0.77 -2.63 -4.27
CA ARG A 95 1.81 -1.92 -5.00
C ARG A 95 1.50 -1.94 -6.49
N VAL A 96 1.55 -0.77 -7.12
CA VAL A 96 1.42 -0.60 -8.57
C VAL A 96 2.61 0.21 -9.06
N GLY A 97 3.51 -0.44 -9.76
CA GLY A 97 4.79 0.17 -10.11
C GLY A 97 5.56 0.60 -8.85
N ARG A 98 5.77 1.89 -8.68
CA ARG A 98 6.40 2.48 -7.49
C ARG A 98 5.40 2.97 -6.44
N GLN A 99 4.12 3.11 -6.80
CA GLN A 99 3.09 3.55 -5.87
C GLN A 99 2.71 2.44 -4.91
N VAL A 100 2.84 2.69 -3.61
CA VAL A 100 2.41 1.82 -2.51
C VAL A 100 1.28 2.50 -1.77
N THR A 101 0.16 1.79 -1.61
CA THR A 101 -1.00 2.25 -0.83
C THR A 101 -1.37 1.16 0.16
N GLY A 102 -1.61 1.51 1.39
CA GLY A 102 -1.88 0.51 2.41
C GLY A 102 -2.53 1.07 3.67
N MET A 103 -2.82 0.16 4.56
CA MET A 103 -3.35 0.46 5.88
C MET A 103 -2.91 -0.56 6.91
N PHE A 104 -2.84 -0.14 8.16
CA PHE A 104 -2.71 -1.07 9.28
C PHE A 104 -3.47 -0.59 10.51
N ARG A 105 -3.77 -1.55 11.37
CA ARG A 105 -4.28 -1.34 12.72
C ARG A 105 -3.50 -2.22 13.67
N ALA A 106 -2.83 -1.63 14.64
CA ALA A 106 -2.05 -2.31 15.66
C ALA A 106 -2.61 -1.99 17.05
N VAL A 107 -2.79 -3.01 17.88
CA VAL A 107 -3.13 -2.89 19.30
C VAL A 107 -1.87 -3.19 20.10
N MET A 108 -1.45 -2.27 20.94
CA MET A 108 -0.23 -2.40 21.72
C MET A 108 -0.44 -3.31 22.91
N ASN A 109 0.46 -4.21 23.19
CA ASN A 109 0.42 -5.11 24.34
C ASN A 109 1.68 -5.02 25.22
N ALA A 110 2.50 -4.01 24.97
CA ALA A 110 3.64 -3.64 25.82
C ALA A 110 3.74 -2.10 25.90
N THR A 111 4.36 -1.62 26.96
CA THR A 111 4.57 -0.20 27.21
C THR A 111 5.81 0.29 26.44
N GLY A 112 5.68 1.45 25.80
CA GLY A 112 6.78 2.13 25.13
C GLY A 112 7.64 2.99 26.07
N THR A 113 8.47 3.85 25.48
CA THR A 113 9.37 4.78 26.22
C THR A 113 9.12 6.21 25.80
N ALA A 114 8.67 7.03 26.72
CA ALA A 114 8.21 8.41 26.51
C ALA A 114 9.22 9.39 25.88
N THR A 115 10.50 9.05 25.83
CA THR A 115 11.55 9.95 25.30
C THR A 115 11.72 9.89 23.79
N ASN A 116 10.98 9.03 23.10
CA ASN A 116 11.19 8.75 21.68
C ASN A 116 9.88 8.81 20.88
N PRO A 117 9.96 9.21 19.61
CA PRO A 117 8.78 9.18 18.73
C PRO A 117 8.29 7.76 18.48
N ILE A 118 7.01 7.66 18.16
CA ILE A 118 6.44 6.42 17.63
C ILE A 118 6.90 6.23 16.20
N LEU A 119 7.40 5.05 15.90
CA LEU A 119 7.84 4.62 14.58
C LEU A 119 7.04 3.39 14.15
N ALA A 120 6.72 3.30 12.86
CA ALA A 120 6.20 2.06 12.28
C ALA A 120 6.99 1.70 11.01
N THR A 121 7.24 0.41 10.79
CA THR A 121 7.92 -0.04 9.57
C THR A 121 7.02 0.18 8.35
N LEU A 122 7.64 0.46 7.20
CA LEU A 122 6.97 0.46 5.90
C LEU A 122 6.97 -0.96 5.31
N PRO A 123 5.92 -1.37 4.56
CA PRO A 123 5.91 -2.68 3.89
C PRO A 123 6.98 -2.80 2.79
N VAL A 124 7.32 -1.69 2.17
CA VAL A 124 8.37 -1.55 1.16
C VAL A 124 9.13 -0.26 1.47
N ALA A 125 10.44 -0.25 1.29
CA ALA A 125 11.22 0.96 1.49
C ALA A 125 10.72 2.09 0.58
N ALA A 126 10.57 3.29 1.13
CA ALA A 126 10.19 4.46 0.37
C ALA A 126 11.37 4.98 -0.46
N SER A 127 11.07 5.76 -1.49
CA SER A 127 12.08 6.58 -2.16
C SER A 127 12.71 7.52 -1.14
N ALA A 128 14.04 7.61 -1.13
CA ALA A 128 14.76 8.51 -0.22
C ALA A 128 14.33 9.97 -0.50
N THR A 129 13.90 10.67 0.54
CA THR A 129 13.59 12.10 0.49
C THR A 129 14.54 12.85 1.40
N SER A 130 14.94 14.06 1.02
CA SER A 130 15.71 14.95 1.89
C SER A 130 14.85 15.61 2.96
N ASP A 131 13.53 15.60 2.75
CA ASP A 131 12.57 16.33 3.57
C ASP A 131 11.52 15.40 4.17
N ILE A 132 10.85 15.89 5.22
CA ILE A 132 9.70 15.22 5.82
C ILE A 132 8.54 15.27 4.82
N THR A 133 8.08 14.10 4.38
CA THR A 133 6.98 13.98 3.43
C THR A 133 5.76 13.36 4.10
N ALA A 134 4.63 14.05 4.08
CA ALA A 134 3.35 13.49 4.52
C ALA A 134 2.91 12.38 3.56
N ILE A 135 2.59 11.22 4.10
CA ILE A 135 2.20 10.03 3.33
C ILE A 135 0.80 9.53 3.66
N GLY A 136 0.16 10.05 4.70
CA GLY A 136 -1.16 9.61 5.09
C GLY A 136 -1.68 10.17 6.39
N LEU A 137 -2.79 9.60 6.83
CA LEU A 137 -3.46 9.96 8.08
C LEU A 137 -3.40 8.78 9.05
N ALA A 138 -3.28 9.12 10.33
CA ALA A 138 -3.33 8.15 11.40
C ALA A 138 -4.28 8.61 12.51
N VAL A 139 -4.77 7.66 13.28
CA VAL A 139 -5.52 7.91 14.51
C VAL A 139 -4.89 7.04 15.60
N PHE A 140 -4.51 7.69 16.67
CA PHE A 140 -4.12 7.03 17.89
C PHE A 140 -5.28 7.07 18.89
N VAL A 141 -5.57 5.94 19.53
CA VAL A 141 -6.61 5.80 20.55
C VAL A 141 -5.91 5.41 21.83
N ASP A 142 -6.01 6.24 22.85
CA ASP A 142 -5.42 5.95 24.15
C ASP A 142 -6.22 4.87 24.94
N SER A 143 -5.71 4.49 26.10
CA SER A 143 -6.29 3.44 26.94
C SER A 143 -7.66 3.82 27.53
N VAL A 144 -8.04 5.09 27.52
CA VAL A 144 -9.34 5.60 28.00
C VAL A 144 -10.30 5.95 26.85
N GLY A 145 -9.86 5.74 25.59
CA GLY A 145 -10.70 5.90 24.39
C GLY A 145 -10.65 7.29 23.76
N ASN A 146 -9.74 8.19 24.16
CA ASN A 146 -9.57 9.45 23.48
C ASN A 146 -8.90 9.24 22.11
N LEU A 147 -9.38 9.98 21.11
CA LEU A 147 -8.90 9.94 19.73
C LEU A 147 -7.92 11.09 19.50
N GLN A 148 -6.70 10.75 19.09
CA GLN A 148 -5.69 11.72 18.66
C GLN A 148 -5.47 11.58 17.15
N PRO A 149 -5.88 12.57 16.33
CA PRO A 149 -5.58 12.59 14.92
C PRO A 149 -4.09 12.91 14.69
N LEU A 150 -3.46 12.16 13.77
CA LEU A 150 -2.05 12.28 13.45
C LEU A 150 -1.86 12.31 11.94
N ILE A 151 -0.75 12.89 11.51
CA ILE A 151 -0.27 12.81 10.13
C ILE A 151 0.88 11.80 10.09
N ALA A 152 0.77 10.78 9.24
CA ALA A 152 1.86 9.86 8.98
C ALA A 152 2.84 10.50 7.99
N VAL A 153 4.13 10.48 8.32
CA VAL A 153 5.19 11.08 7.53
C VAL A 153 6.35 10.10 7.33
N ILE A 154 7.07 10.23 6.23
CA ILE A 154 8.38 9.62 6.04
C ILE A 154 9.43 10.69 6.32
N GLY A 155 10.36 10.39 7.22
CA GLY A 155 11.55 11.19 7.46
C GLY A 155 12.75 10.70 6.65
N VAL A 156 13.94 11.09 7.09
CA VAL A 156 15.22 10.76 6.43
C VAL A 156 15.49 9.25 6.34
N THR A 157 14.84 8.43 7.17
CA THR A 157 14.93 6.96 7.10
C THR A 157 13.80 6.40 6.25
N ALA A 158 14.10 6.06 5.01
CA ALA A 158 13.16 5.56 4.01
C ALA A 158 12.47 4.21 4.33
N SER A 159 12.73 3.60 5.47
CA SER A 159 12.16 2.31 5.88
C SER A 159 11.10 2.41 6.97
N ARG A 160 10.89 3.58 7.55
CA ARG A 160 9.94 3.79 8.67
C ARG A 160 9.09 5.04 8.46
N MET A 161 7.86 4.97 8.93
CA MET A 161 7.00 6.15 9.08
C MET A 161 7.04 6.65 10.52
N GLN A 162 6.85 7.94 10.67
CA GLN A 162 6.73 8.69 11.92
C GLN A 162 5.37 9.37 11.96
N PHE A 163 4.99 9.88 13.12
CA PHE A 163 3.69 10.54 13.30
C PHE A 163 3.90 11.92 13.88
N ILE A 164 3.17 12.92 13.37
CA ILE A 164 3.16 14.29 13.87
C ILE A 164 1.73 14.69 14.19
N THR A 165 1.56 15.55 15.20
CA THR A 165 0.27 16.17 15.51
C THR A 165 0.04 17.38 14.60
N SER A 166 -1.22 17.65 14.26
CA SER A 166 -1.60 18.83 13.46
C SER A 166 -1.45 20.16 14.23
N GLU A 167 -1.28 20.11 15.54
CA GLU A 167 -1.31 21.29 16.41
C GLU A 167 0.05 21.96 16.62
N THR A 168 1.13 21.35 16.18
CA THR A 168 2.47 21.87 16.44
C THR A 168 3.04 22.54 15.19
N VAL A 169 3.17 23.86 15.24
CA VAL A 169 4.07 24.63 14.36
C VAL A 169 5.51 24.32 14.78
N GLY A 170 5.99 23.15 14.36
CA GLY A 170 7.31 22.61 14.66
C GLY A 170 7.27 21.11 14.53
N THR A 171 8.35 20.49 14.09
CA THR A 171 8.48 19.05 13.87
C THR A 171 8.53 18.25 15.18
N THR A 172 7.50 18.38 16.02
CA THR A 172 7.40 17.52 17.21
C THR A 172 6.72 16.23 16.80
N TYR A 173 7.48 15.16 16.78
CA TYR A 173 6.95 13.83 16.52
C TYR A 173 6.10 13.35 17.69
N TYR A 174 4.97 12.74 17.38
CA TYR A 174 4.09 12.15 18.37
C TYR A 174 4.81 11.02 19.14
N GLY A 175 4.60 10.99 20.44
CA GLY A 175 5.27 10.06 21.34
C GLY A 175 6.46 10.68 22.12
N ASN A 176 6.97 11.83 21.68
CA ASN A 176 7.94 12.58 22.51
C ASN A 176 7.23 13.17 23.72
N GLY A 177 7.52 12.65 24.90
CA GLY A 177 6.90 13.06 26.16
C GLY A 177 5.69 12.21 26.58
N GLU A 178 5.20 11.32 25.73
CA GLU A 178 4.09 10.43 26.03
C GLU A 178 4.51 8.96 25.89
N THR A 179 4.14 8.15 26.88
CA THR A 179 4.41 6.70 26.85
C THR A 179 3.23 5.97 26.25
N ILE A 180 3.45 5.20 25.19
CA ILE A 180 2.42 4.28 24.68
C ILE A 180 2.11 3.24 25.77
N GLY A 181 0.83 3.03 26.03
CA GLY A 181 0.32 2.06 26.99
C GLY A 181 -0.19 0.77 26.36
N VAL A 182 -0.40 -0.22 27.20
CA VAL A 182 -1.06 -1.49 26.79
C VAL A 182 -2.54 -1.24 26.46
N GLY A 183 -3.01 -1.82 25.38
CA GLY A 183 -4.38 -1.68 24.90
C GLY A 183 -4.61 -0.48 23.96
N GLU A 184 -3.66 0.40 23.83
CA GLU A 184 -3.73 1.54 22.92
C GLU A 184 -3.66 1.08 21.46
N ILE A 185 -4.28 1.86 20.57
CA ILE A 185 -4.49 1.46 19.17
C ILE A 185 -3.92 2.53 18.25
N LEU A 186 -3.12 2.10 17.29
CA LEU A 186 -2.67 2.93 16.18
C LEU A 186 -3.28 2.40 14.87
N THR A 187 -4.06 3.24 14.21
CA THR A 187 -4.64 2.95 12.89
C THR A 187 -4.08 3.95 11.89
N VAL A 188 -3.59 3.46 10.76
CA VAL A 188 -2.92 4.27 9.73
C VAL A 188 -3.42 3.89 8.35
N ALA A 189 -3.69 4.90 7.51
CA ALA A 189 -3.85 4.76 6.07
C ALA A 189 -2.79 5.62 5.39
N PHE A 190 -2.07 5.06 4.41
CA PHE A 190 -0.92 5.72 3.79
C PHE A 190 -0.81 5.45 2.29
N SER A 191 -0.10 6.34 1.60
CA SER A 191 0.27 6.19 0.19
C SER A 191 1.59 6.91 -0.06
N TYR A 192 2.55 6.23 -0.70
CA TYR A 192 3.88 6.79 -0.98
C TYR A 192 4.53 6.13 -2.19
N GLU A 193 5.65 6.69 -2.65
CA GLU A 193 6.45 6.15 -3.73
C GLU A 193 7.59 5.28 -3.16
N ALA A 194 7.64 4.01 -3.57
CA ALA A 194 8.69 3.08 -3.17
C ALA A 194 10.02 3.41 -3.85
N ALA A 195 11.11 3.00 -3.22
CA ALA A 195 12.41 2.95 -3.87
C ALA A 195 12.36 2.06 -5.13
N SER A 196 13.16 2.42 -6.11
CA SER A 196 13.32 1.68 -7.37
C SER A 196 14.06 0.35 -7.16
#